data_18f83a5796e7edc68ccc8e06c81b71da
#
_entry.id   18f83a5796e7edc68ccc8e06c81b71da
#
_cell.length_a   1.000
_cell.length_b   1.000
_cell.length_c   1.000
_cell.angle_alpha   90.00
_cell.angle_beta   90.00
_cell.angle_gamma   90.00
#
_symmetry.space_group_name_H-M   'P 1'
#
loop_
_entity.id
_entity.type
_entity.pdbx_description
1 polymer ?
#
loop_
_entity_poly.entity_id
_entity_poly.type
_entity_poly.pdbx_seq_one_letter_code
_entity_poly.pdbx_strand_id
1 'polypeptide(L)'
;MEQRNLNDYEDYHIPANSSSIISKELMKYICSFCCCCSCFTSFLLIIFGFSSLEATEYGLNYSWISKSISPNIKENGLYFIGIGHSFIKFPKTVQTIEFSKQKTANKSPIQSRTSDGLEVTLEISFQYILMKDKIYELYTKYGKNYNYIFQNIAVHTLTEEATKYTAYNFFMDRGKIKDDFQYELNNVFEKLCYSNIVFLQLRSVYLPNLFEESIQESEVKKQDILRAKAEQNKIMIEVDTKIKAAEYQKDVIINMAEGEAEAIYKQNKADVESLMKMQETQVNVYKKLKDTLGLNNQKLLNLMKSKLIKGYNGEDNGLILNMNLPDNMNLNSKNDKITDL
;
A
#
# COMPACT_ATOMS: atom_id res chain seq x y z
N MET A 1 29.65 104.49 -81.87
CA MET A 1 30.38 105.25 -80.85
C MET A 1 30.29 104.43 -79.57
N GLU A 2 31.40 104.16 -79.11
CA GLU A 2 31.97 103.81 -77.87
C GLU A 2 32.17 102.27 -77.61
N GLN A 3 33.39 101.93 -77.94
CA GLN A 3 33.97 100.66 -77.53
C GLN A 3 34.22 100.64 -76.09
N ARG A 4 33.71 99.63 -75.38
CA ARG A 4 34.13 99.29 -74.00
C ARG A 4 34.92 98.02 -74.06
N ASN A 5 36.12 98.11 -73.49
CA ASN A 5 37.11 97.05 -73.40
C ASN A 5 36.64 95.93 -72.52
N LEU A 6 36.78 94.72 -73.03
CA LEU A 6 36.71 93.44 -72.39
C LEU A 6 38.17 93.03 -72.04
N ASN A 7 38.64 93.27 -70.83
CA ASN A 7 39.79 92.59 -70.25
C ASN A 7 39.76 92.81 -68.76
N ASP A 8 39.10 91.96 -68.02
CA ASP A 8 39.42 91.68 -66.62
C ASP A 8 38.74 90.36 -66.21
N TYR A 9 39.39 89.28 -66.61
CA TYR A 9 39.18 88.03 -66.02
C TYR A 9 40.36 87.72 -65.13
N GLU A 10 40.22 88.02 -63.81
CA GLU A 10 41.12 87.52 -62.80
C GLU A 10 41.11 85.99 -62.77
N ASP A 11 42.28 85.45 -63.06
CA ASP A 11 42.59 84.06 -62.85
C ASP A 11 42.48 83.68 -61.38
N TYR A 12 41.37 83.12 -60.94
CA TYR A 12 41.27 82.39 -59.72
C TYR A 12 42.02 81.07 -59.84
N HIS A 13 43.28 81.07 -59.35
CA HIS A 13 44.01 79.86 -59.14
C HIS A 13 43.38 79.09 -57.94
N ILE A 14 42.61 78.13 -58.29
CA ILE A 14 42.17 77.11 -57.30
C ILE A 14 43.37 76.20 -57.01
N PRO A 15 43.87 76.13 -55.79
CA PRO A 15 45.01 75.26 -55.49
C PRO A 15 44.61 73.84 -55.67
N ALA A 16 45.18 73.16 -56.63
CA ALA A 16 44.93 71.73 -56.99
C ALA A 16 45.28 70.74 -55.87
N ASN A 17 45.60 71.22 -54.67
CA ASN A 17 46.07 70.37 -53.60
C ASN A 17 45.05 70.14 -52.45
N SER A 18 43.88 70.85 -52.46
CA SER A 18 42.85 70.70 -51.41
C SER A 18 41.98 69.49 -51.62
N SER A 19 41.72 69.04 -52.88
CA SER A 19 40.91 67.88 -53.22
C SER A 19 41.54 66.51 -52.83
N SER A 20 42.85 66.44 -52.86
CA SER A 20 43.59 65.23 -52.53
C SER A 20 43.75 65.04 -51.01
N ILE A 21 43.72 66.07 -50.22
CA ILE A 21 43.79 66.01 -48.74
C ILE A 21 42.43 65.68 -48.17
N ILE A 22 41.36 66.30 -48.70
CA ILE A 22 39.97 66.01 -48.31
C ILE A 22 39.62 64.57 -48.68
N SER A 23 40.05 64.07 -49.83
CA SER A 23 39.79 62.65 -50.25
C SER A 23 40.57 61.66 -49.40
N LYS A 24 41.80 61.96 -48.96
CA LYS A 24 42.59 61.10 -48.07
C LYS A 24 42.04 61.05 -46.65
N GLU A 25 41.59 62.15 -46.11
CA GLU A 25 40.94 62.17 -44.79
C GLU A 25 39.56 61.47 -44.84
N LEU A 26 38.76 61.78 -45.88
CA LEU A 26 37.45 61.06 -46.10
C LEU A 26 37.66 59.55 -46.26
N MET A 27 38.69 59.15 -46.97
CA MET A 27 39.07 57.76 -47.16
C MET A 27 39.45 57.09 -45.84
N LYS A 28 40.14 57.75 -44.90
CA LYS A 28 40.45 57.27 -43.57
C LYS A 28 39.19 57.06 -42.71
N TYR A 29 38.23 58.02 -42.77
CA TYR A 29 36.97 57.92 -42.07
C TYR A 29 36.10 56.80 -42.62
N ILE A 30 36.04 56.61 -43.94
CA ILE A 30 35.33 55.49 -44.57
C ILE A 30 35.97 54.15 -44.21
N CYS A 31 37.30 54.07 -44.21
CA CYS A 31 38.03 52.86 -43.84
C CYS A 31 37.83 52.53 -42.36
N SER A 32 37.87 53.53 -41.48
CA SER A 32 37.61 53.36 -40.03
C SER A 32 36.16 52.93 -39.78
N PHE A 33 35.19 53.54 -40.44
CA PHE A 33 33.78 53.14 -40.35
C PHE A 33 33.53 51.74 -40.90
N CYS A 34 34.15 51.37 -42.01
CA CYS A 34 34.05 50.02 -42.58
C CYS A 34 34.69 48.98 -41.67
N CYS A 35 35.84 49.29 -41.03
CA CYS A 35 36.49 48.43 -40.07
C CYS A 35 35.62 48.26 -38.80
N CYS A 36 35.02 49.34 -38.28
CA CYS A 36 34.11 49.29 -37.15
C CYS A 36 32.83 48.47 -37.44
N CYS A 37 32.23 48.68 -38.64
CA CYS A 37 31.09 47.87 -39.07
C CYS A 37 31.47 46.39 -39.24
N SER A 38 32.65 46.09 -39.78
CA SER A 38 33.14 44.71 -39.93
C SER A 38 33.38 44.05 -38.55
N CYS A 39 33.98 44.76 -37.60
CA CYS A 39 34.13 44.26 -36.23
C CYS A 39 32.78 44.05 -35.53
N PHE A 40 31.83 44.97 -35.72
CA PHE A 40 30.48 44.85 -35.17
C PHE A 40 29.71 43.69 -35.77
N THR A 41 29.74 43.52 -37.09
CA THR A 41 29.11 42.37 -37.76
C THR A 41 29.76 41.05 -37.36
N SER A 42 31.09 40.99 -37.25
CA SER A 42 31.81 39.81 -36.74
C SER A 42 31.40 39.47 -35.31
N PHE A 43 31.27 40.47 -34.42
CA PHE A 43 30.81 40.27 -33.06
C PHE A 43 29.37 39.74 -33.00
N LEU A 44 28.46 40.31 -33.78
CA LEU A 44 27.08 39.79 -33.90
C LEU A 44 27.06 38.36 -34.40
N LEU A 45 27.84 37.99 -35.38
CA LEU A 45 27.91 36.65 -35.94
C LEU A 45 28.42 35.64 -34.89
N ILE A 46 29.35 36.05 -34.00
CA ILE A 46 29.79 35.18 -32.89
C ILE A 46 28.65 34.96 -31.91
N ILE A 47 27.90 36.00 -31.54
CA ILE A 47 26.77 35.89 -30.63
C ILE A 47 25.71 34.93 -31.17
N PHE A 48 25.35 35.00 -32.44
CA PHE A 48 24.41 34.10 -33.12
C PHE A 48 24.92 32.67 -33.23
N GLY A 49 26.19 32.42 -33.01
CA GLY A 49 26.78 31.06 -32.97
C GLY A 49 26.55 30.30 -31.67
N PHE A 50 26.08 30.97 -30.62
CA PHE A 50 25.79 30.28 -29.36
C PHE A 50 24.37 29.78 -29.29
N SER A 51 24.19 28.55 -28.76
CA SER A 51 22.89 27.97 -28.48
C SER A 51 22.91 27.25 -27.14
N SER A 52 21.81 27.39 -26.40
CA SER A 52 21.67 26.82 -25.07
C SER A 52 20.70 25.66 -25.04
N LEU A 53 21.01 24.66 -24.22
CA LEU A 53 20.15 23.52 -23.90
C LEU A 53 19.82 23.56 -22.40
N GLU A 54 18.57 23.36 -22.07
CA GLU A 54 18.11 23.25 -20.70
C GLU A 54 18.54 21.91 -20.08
N ALA A 55 18.53 21.85 -18.74
CA ALA A 55 18.89 20.63 -18.02
C ALA A 55 17.98 19.43 -18.34
N THR A 56 16.80 19.71 -18.82
CA THR A 56 15.73 18.75 -19.14
C THR A 56 15.68 18.35 -20.63
N GLU A 57 16.67 18.79 -21.42
CA GLU A 57 16.67 18.60 -22.87
C GLU A 57 17.92 17.90 -23.38
N TYR A 58 17.74 17.07 -24.39
CA TYR A 58 18.79 16.60 -25.28
C TYR A 58 18.80 17.44 -26.56
N GLY A 59 19.96 17.75 -27.11
CA GLY A 59 20.11 18.51 -28.33
C GLY A 59 20.82 17.75 -29.44
N LEU A 60 20.18 17.67 -30.59
CA LEU A 60 20.80 17.24 -31.85
C LEU A 60 21.21 18.48 -32.65
N ASN A 61 22.48 18.57 -33.03
CA ASN A 61 22.97 19.69 -33.85
C ASN A 61 22.52 19.52 -35.29
N TYR A 62 21.67 20.43 -35.74
CA TYR A 62 21.18 20.53 -37.12
C TYR A 62 21.79 21.73 -37.80
N SER A 63 22.42 21.50 -38.95
CA SER A 63 22.90 22.54 -39.84
C SER A 63 21.84 22.86 -40.93
N TRP A 64 21.32 24.09 -40.93
CA TRP A 64 20.36 24.49 -41.95
C TRP A 64 21.02 24.82 -43.27
N ILE A 65 22.38 25.07 -43.29
CA ILE A 65 23.17 25.32 -44.48
C ILE A 65 23.37 24.01 -45.26
N SER A 66 23.91 22.98 -44.59
CA SER A 66 24.17 21.68 -45.21
C SER A 66 23.00 20.72 -45.16
N LYS A 67 21.90 21.09 -44.46
CA LYS A 67 20.75 20.21 -44.19
C LYS A 67 21.11 18.88 -43.56
N SER A 68 22.21 18.85 -42.82
CA SER A 68 22.77 17.67 -42.17
C SER A 68 22.58 17.71 -40.67
N ILE A 69 22.56 16.52 -40.05
CA ILE A 69 22.41 16.35 -38.62
C ILE A 69 23.64 15.65 -38.10
N SER A 70 24.20 16.17 -37.02
CA SER A 70 25.32 15.49 -36.36
C SER A 70 24.80 14.36 -35.46
N PRO A 71 25.41 13.15 -35.52
CA PRO A 71 25.03 12.05 -34.65
C PRO A 71 25.39 12.29 -33.18
N ASN A 72 26.22 13.29 -32.88
CA ASN A 72 26.65 13.60 -31.52
C ASN A 72 25.55 14.33 -30.77
N ILE A 73 24.99 13.69 -29.74
CA ILE A 73 23.96 14.24 -28.88
C ILE A 73 24.62 15.10 -27.81
N LYS A 74 24.13 16.31 -27.65
CA LYS A 74 24.56 17.23 -26.59
C LYS A 74 23.53 17.24 -25.46
N GLU A 75 24.03 17.35 -24.25
CA GLU A 75 23.22 17.53 -23.05
C GLU A 75 23.23 19.00 -22.64
N ASN A 76 22.63 19.31 -21.50
CA ASN A 76 22.56 20.63 -20.90
C ASN A 76 23.85 21.46 -21.02
N GLY A 77 23.69 22.74 -21.26
CA GLY A 77 24.81 23.68 -21.30
C GLY A 77 24.70 24.70 -22.44
N LEU A 78 25.66 25.60 -22.48
CA LEU A 78 25.86 26.60 -23.55
C LEU A 78 26.94 26.08 -24.51
N TYR A 79 26.61 25.98 -25.78
CA TYR A 79 27.52 25.47 -26.81
C TYR A 79 27.70 26.50 -27.91
N PHE A 80 28.93 26.65 -28.37
CA PHE A 80 29.23 27.34 -29.60
C PHE A 80 29.13 26.32 -30.76
N ILE A 81 28.01 26.38 -31.48
CA ILE A 81 27.71 25.43 -32.57
C ILE A 81 28.01 26.03 -33.95
N GLY A 82 28.32 27.35 -34.00
CA GLY A 82 28.59 28.06 -35.25
C GLY A 82 27.35 28.63 -35.93
N ILE A 83 27.60 29.46 -36.90
CA ILE A 83 26.56 30.18 -37.64
C ILE A 83 25.83 29.18 -38.57
N GLY A 84 24.50 29.25 -38.60
CA GLY A 84 23.68 28.36 -39.40
C GLY A 84 23.44 26.98 -38.80
N HIS A 85 23.73 26.83 -37.51
CA HIS A 85 23.42 25.62 -36.72
C HIS A 85 22.37 25.93 -35.69
N SER A 86 21.55 24.94 -35.37
CA SER A 86 20.54 25.01 -34.31
C SER A 86 20.38 23.66 -33.62
N PHE A 87 19.92 23.66 -32.38
CA PHE A 87 19.57 22.41 -31.71
C PHE A 87 18.14 22.01 -32.01
N ILE A 88 17.96 20.75 -32.38
CA ILE A 88 16.68 20.07 -32.33
C ILE A 88 16.59 19.49 -30.92
N LYS A 89 15.62 19.96 -30.14
CA LYS A 89 15.46 19.63 -28.73
C LYS A 89 14.56 18.43 -28.54
N PHE A 90 14.96 17.52 -27.68
CA PHE A 90 14.20 16.34 -27.26
C PHE A 90 14.09 16.33 -25.73
N PRO A 91 12.95 15.93 -25.15
CA PRO A 91 12.80 15.85 -23.71
C PRO A 91 13.67 14.74 -23.12
N LYS A 92 14.42 15.08 -22.10
CA LYS A 92 15.16 14.12 -21.25
C LYS A 92 14.27 13.56 -20.15
N THR A 93 13.22 14.28 -19.81
CA THR A 93 12.26 13.93 -18.77
C THR A 93 11.29 12.86 -19.22
N VAL A 94 10.71 12.17 -18.26
CA VAL A 94 9.62 11.22 -18.51
C VAL A 94 8.46 11.92 -19.18
N GLN A 95 7.98 11.36 -20.26
CA GLN A 95 6.82 11.84 -21.04
C GLN A 95 5.64 10.90 -20.79
N THR A 96 4.44 11.46 -20.71
CA THR A 96 3.20 10.70 -20.52
C THR A 96 2.35 10.72 -21.78
N ILE A 97 1.87 9.57 -22.18
CA ILE A 97 0.81 9.43 -23.21
C ILE A 97 -0.42 8.84 -22.53
N GLU A 98 -1.55 9.51 -22.72
CA GLU A 98 -2.82 9.15 -22.11
C GLU A 98 -3.89 8.91 -23.19
N PHE A 99 -4.55 7.75 -23.08
CA PHE A 99 -5.71 7.33 -23.84
C PHE A 99 -6.93 7.33 -22.94
N SER A 100 -7.71 8.39 -22.94
CA SER A 100 -8.90 8.52 -22.09
C SER A 100 -9.98 9.37 -22.73
N LYS A 101 -11.17 9.40 -22.13
CA LYS A 101 -12.28 10.29 -22.54
C LYS A 101 -12.06 11.74 -22.12
N GLN A 102 -11.01 12.06 -21.39
CA GLN A 102 -10.73 13.41 -20.92
C GLN A 102 -10.28 14.32 -22.07
N LYS A 103 -10.65 15.60 -22.00
CA LYS A 103 -10.26 16.59 -23.03
C LYS A 103 -8.75 16.85 -23.09
N THR A 104 -8.04 16.56 -21.99
CA THR A 104 -6.59 16.72 -21.87
C THR A 104 -5.80 15.52 -22.37
N ALA A 105 -6.48 14.42 -22.70
CA ALA A 105 -5.84 13.20 -23.18
C ALA A 105 -5.22 13.40 -24.58
N ASN A 106 -4.16 12.68 -24.84
CA ASN A 106 -3.47 12.71 -26.14
C ASN A 106 -4.33 12.10 -27.25
N LYS A 107 -5.15 11.10 -26.90
CA LYS A 107 -6.03 10.40 -27.86
C LYS A 107 -7.22 9.78 -27.12
N SER A 108 -8.27 9.45 -27.88
CA SER A 108 -9.45 8.73 -27.36
C SER A 108 -9.09 7.37 -26.76
N PRO A 109 -9.93 6.80 -25.89
CA PRO A 109 -9.75 5.46 -25.35
C PRO A 109 -9.54 4.41 -26.45
N ILE A 110 -8.79 3.39 -26.12
CA ILE A 110 -8.48 2.30 -27.06
C ILE A 110 -9.69 1.36 -27.12
N GLN A 111 -10.21 1.17 -28.32
CA GLN A 111 -11.26 0.19 -28.58
C GLN A 111 -10.64 -1.09 -29.14
N SER A 112 -10.94 -2.20 -28.51
CA SER A 112 -10.47 -3.52 -28.92
C SER A 112 -11.58 -4.56 -28.75
N ARG A 113 -11.27 -5.79 -29.10
CA ARG A 113 -12.10 -6.97 -28.85
C ARG A 113 -11.32 -7.95 -28.01
N THR A 114 -12.01 -8.58 -27.08
CA THR A 114 -11.45 -9.64 -26.25
C THR A 114 -11.39 -10.95 -27.04
N SER A 115 -10.68 -11.96 -26.52
CA SER A 115 -10.58 -13.29 -27.15
C SER A 115 -11.94 -14.01 -27.30
N ASP A 116 -12.91 -13.65 -26.47
CA ASP A 116 -14.30 -14.13 -26.51
C ASP A 116 -15.22 -13.27 -27.40
N GLY A 117 -14.65 -12.28 -28.15
CA GLY A 117 -15.33 -11.49 -29.15
C GLY A 117 -16.12 -10.30 -28.64
N LEU A 118 -16.09 -10.02 -27.33
CA LEU A 118 -16.75 -8.86 -26.74
C LEU A 118 -15.97 -7.57 -26.99
N GLU A 119 -16.67 -6.46 -27.16
CA GLU A 119 -16.04 -5.15 -27.26
C GLU A 119 -15.52 -4.70 -25.90
N VAL A 120 -14.27 -4.23 -25.86
CA VAL A 120 -13.67 -3.63 -24.68
C VAL A 120 -13.11 -2.26 -25.02
N THR A 121 -13.42 -1.28 -24.17
CA THR A 121 -12.85 0.07 -24.25
C THR A 121 -11.91 0.27 -23.08
N LEU A 122 -10.65 0.55 -23.38
CA LEU A 122 -9.57 0.66 -22.42
C LEU A 122 -9.11 2.10 -22.27
N GLU A 123 -9.07 2.60 -21.04
CA GLU A 123 -8.39 3.84 -20.68
C GLU A 123 -7.03 3.51 -20.08
N ILE A 124 -5.98 3.89 -20.79
CA ILE A 124 -4.60 3.55 -20.44
C ILE A 124 -3.77 4.81 -20.45
N SER A 125 -2.89 4.94 -19.47
CA SER A 125 -1.83 5.94 -19.50
C SER A 125 -0.49 5.25 -19.29
N PHE A 126 0.52 5.67 -20.03
CA PHE A 126 1.87 5.16 -19.83
C PHE A 126 2.91 6.26 -19.91
N GLN A 127 4.02 6.01 -19.25
CA GLN A 127 5.14 6.92 -19.16
C GLN A 127 6.35 6.31 -19.85
N TYR A 128 7.01 7.10 -20.67
CA TYR A 128 8.19 6.66 -21.39
C TYR A 128 9.33 7.67 -21.27
N ILE A 129 10.55 7.21 -21.47
CA ILE A 129 11.76 8.01 -21.55
C ILE A 129 12.52 7.66 -22.81
N LEU A 130 13.05 8.68 -23.50
CA LEU A 130 13.83 8.48 -24.71
C LEU A 130 15.23 7.95 -24.35
N MET A 131 15.73 6.98 -25.15
CA MET A 131 17.09 6.50 -25.03
C MET A 131 18.05 7.51 -25.64
N LYS A 132 18.96 8.07 -24.80
CA LYS A 132 19.94 9.07 -25.22
C LYS A 132 20.68 8.65 -26.49
N ASP A 133 21.23 7.45 -26.51
CA ASP A 133 22.13 6.98 -27.57
C ASP A 133 21.42 6.75 -28.90
N LYS A 134 20.08 6.69 -28.87
CA LYS A 134 19.24 6.37 -30.03
C LYS A 134 18.43 7.57 -30.56
N ILE A 135 18.61 8.76 -30.02
CA ILE A 135 17.87 9.98 -30.43
C ILE A 135 18.17 10.34 -31.89
N TYR A 136 19.38 10.12 -32.37
CA TYR A 136 19.73 10.34 -33.77
C TYR A 136 18.95 9.41 -34.70
N GLU A 137 18.85 8.12 -34.35
CA GLU A 137 18.08 7.13 -35.11
C GLU A 137 16.58 7.46 -35.09
N LEU A 138 16.09 7.83 -33.90
CA LEU A 138 14.71 8.28 -33.70
C LEU A 138 14.34 9.44 -34.62
N TYR A 139 15.18 10.47 -34.64
CA TYR A 139 14.92 11.64 -35.50
C TYR A 139 15.03 11.31 -36.98
N THR A 140 16.00 10.52 -37.38
CA THR A 140 16.19 10.13 -38.78
C THR A 140 15.01 9.32 -39.30
N LYS A 141 14.40 8.49 -38.43
CA LYS A 141 13.29 7.60 -38.78
C LYS A 141 11.94 8.31 -38.74
N TYR A 142 11.68 9.12 -37.72
CA TYR A 142 10.35 9.68 -37.45
C TYR A 142 10.28 11.21 -37.47
N GLY A 143 11.40 11.90 -37.50
CA GLY A 143 11.44 13.35 -37.48
C GLY A 143 10.98 13.97 -36.19
N LYS A 144 10.45 15.20 -36.26
CA LYS A 144 9.98 15.95 -35.10
C LYS A 144 8.64 15.43 -34.55
N ASN A 145 7.82 14.80 -35.38
CA ASN A 145 6.46 14.36 -35.00
C ASN A 145 6.40 12.92 -34.49
N TYR A 146 7.49 12.44 -33.88
CA TYR A 146 7.58 11.08 -33.36
C TYR A 146 6.47 10.75 -32.33
N ASN A 147 5.98 11.73 -31.57
CA ASN A 147 4.90 11.53 -30.59
C ASN A 147 3.62 10.97 -31.21
N TYR A 148 3.25 11.44 -32.38
CA TYR A 148 2.07 10.92 -33.11
C TYR A 148 2.26 9.45 -33.54
N ILE A 149 3.47 9.11 -33.95
CA ILE A 149 3.82 7.75 -34.34
C ILE A 149 3.84 6.83 -33.11
N PHE A 150 4.38 7.30 -31.98
CA PHE A 150 4.36 6.57 -30.71
C PHE A 150 2.94 6.25 -30.26
N GLN A 151 2.03 7.21 -30.35
CA GLN A 151 0.61 6.98 -30.06
C GLN A 151 -0.01 5.90 -30.94
N ASN A 152 0.30 5.89 -32.25
CA ASN A 152 -0.24 4.89 -33.16
C ASN A 152 0.35 3.49 -32.90
N ILE A 153 1.65 3.40 -32.67
CA ILE A 153 2.30 2.14 -32.30
C ILE A 153 1.74 1.60 -30.99
N ALA A 154 1.56 2.47 -29.98
CA ALA A 154 0.98 2.08 -28.71
C ALA A 154 -0.45 1.56 -28.86
N VAL A 155 -1.30 2.26 -29.62
CA VAL A 155 -2.67 1.80 -29.91
C VAL A 155 -2.65 0.43 -30.55
N HIS A 156 -1.81 0.23 -31.57
CA HIS A 156 -1.73 -1.05 -32.28
C HIS A 156 -1.31 -2.17 -31.32
N THR A 157 -0.21 -1.99 -30.58
CA THR A 157 0.32 -3.00 -29.67
C THR A 157 -0.68 -3.32 -28.55
N LEU A 158 -1.27 -2.31 -27.94
CA LEU A 158 -2.23 -2.51 -26.84
C LEU A 158 -3.54 -3.13 -27.33
N THR A 159 -3.97 -2.80 -28.55
CA THR A 159 -5.15 -3.44 -29.18
C THR A 159 -4.89 -4.91 -29.45
N GLU A 160 -3.71 -5.24 -29.99
CA GLU A 160 -3.32 -6.62 -30.26
C GLU A 160 -3.21 -7.44 -28.97
N GLU A 161 -2.52 -6.91 -27.96
CA GLU A 161 -2.42 -7.56 -26.66
C GLU A 161 -3.78 -7.80 -25.99
N ALA A 162 -4.70 -6.84 -26.11
CA ALA A 162 -6.05 -6.97 -25.54
C ALA A 162 -6.82 -8.17 -26.12
N THR A 163 -6.56 -8.57 -27.35
CA THR A 163 -7.24 -9.73 -27.96
C THR A 163 -6.83 -11.07 -27.36
N LYS A 164 -5.76 -11.13 -26.60
CA LYS A 164 -5.29 -12.36 -25.95
C LYS A 164 -6.07 -12.71 -24.69
N TYR A 165 -6.79 -11.74 -24.12
CA TYR A 165 -7.51 -11.90 -22.86
C TYR A 165 -9.01 -11.96 -23.05
N THR A 166 -9.69 -12.72 -22.16
CA THR A 166 -11.15 -12.76 -22.08
C THR A 166 -11.69 -11.54 -21.34
N ALA A 167 -12.96 -11.22 -21.55
CA ALA A 167 -13.63 -10.17 -20.79
C ALA A 167 -13.61 -10.43 -19.28
N TYR A 168 -13.70 -11.68 -18.86
CA TYR A 168 -13.59 -12.08 -17.46
C TYR A 168 -12.21 -11.77 -16.87
N ASN A 169 -11.12 -11.99 -17.62
CA ASN A 169 -9.77 -11.66 -17.16
C ASN A 169 -9.60 -10.15 -16.95
N PHE A 170 -10.17 -9.32 -17.81
CA PHE A 170 -10.17 -7.87 -17.62
C PHE A 170 -10.88 -7.42 -16.34
N PHE A 171 -11.83 -8.20 -15.87
CA PHE A 171 -12.51 -7.92 -14.61
C PHE A 171 -11.69 -8.39 -13.40
N MET A 172 -11.16 -9.62 -13.43
CA MET A 172 -10.53 -10.27 -12.27
C MET A 172 -9.04 -10.00 -12.15
N ASP A 173 -8.28 -10.02 -13.26
CA ASP A 173 -6.82 -10.09 -13.27
C ASP A 173 -6.16 -8.83 -13.85
N ARG A 174 -6.73 -7.64 -13.55
CA ARG A 174 -6.23 -6.35 -14.08
C ARG A 174 -4.74 -6.13 -13.84
N GLY A 175 -4.23 -6.59 -12.69
CA GLY A 175 -2.82 -6.45 -12.33
C GLY A 175 -1.90 -7.19 -13.29
N LYS A 176 -2.22 -8.44 -13.59
CA LYS A 176 -1.45 -9.27 -14.53
C LYS A 176 -1.51 -8.70 -15.95
N ILE A 177 -2.71 -8.34 -16.41
CA ILE A 177 -2.90 -7.73 -17.74
C ILE A 177 -2.07 -6.44 -17.86
N LYS A 178 -2.06 -5.60 -16.82
CA LYS A 178 -1.24 -4.38 -16.79
C LYS A 178 0.25 -4.71 -16.95
N ASP A 179 0.76 -5.72 -16.24
CA ASP A 179 2.16 -6.11 -16.29
C ASP A 179 2.54 -6.69 -17.67
N ASP A 180 1.67 -7.51 -18.24
CA ASP A 180 1.86 -8.08 -19.58
C ASP A 180 1.82 -6.96 -20.66
N PHE A 181 0.89 -6.02 -20.56
CA PHE A 181 0.81 -4.84 -21.43
C PHE A 181 2.07 -3.98 -21.35
N GLN A 182 2.55 -3.74 -20.12
CA GLN A 182 3.79 -2.97 -19.91
C GLN A 182 4.99 -3.68 -20.52
N TYR A 183 5.10 -4.98 -20.33
CA TYR A 183 6.20 -5.79 -20.86
C TYR A 183 6.22 -5.76 -22.39
N GLU A 184 5.09 -6.05 -23.04
CA GLU A 184 5.04 -6.11 -24.50
C GLU A 184 5.19 -4.72 -25.13
N LEU A 185 4.54 -3.70 -24.52
CA LEU A 185 4.71 -2.33 -24.99
C LEU A 185 6.16 -1.87 -24.86
N ASN A 186 6.85 -2.21 -23.77
CA ASN A 186 8.26 -1.88 -23.61
C ASN A 186 9.13 -2.58 -24.67
N ASN A 187 8.88 -3.84 -24.97
CA ASN A 187 9.59 -4.61 -25.97
C ASN A 187 9.46 -3.98 -27.39
N VAL A 188 8.26 -3.53 -27.74
CA VAL A 188 7.99 -2.86 -29.00
C VAL A 188 8.61 -1.45 -29.01
N PHE A 189 8.51 -0.69 -27.93
CA PHE A 189 9.03 0.66 -27.82
C PHE A 189 10.55 0.70 -27.83
N GLU A 190 11.21 -0.26 -27.20
CA GLU A 190 12.67 -0.38 -27.26
C GLU A 190 13.15 -0.61 -28.71
N LYS A 191 12.50 -1.50 -29.44
CA LYS A 191 12.90 -1.88 -30.82
C LYS A 191 12.52 -0.85 -31.87
N LEU A 192 11.32 -0.29 -31.79
CA LEU A 192 10.77 0.56 -32.83
C LEU A 192 10.86 2.06 -32.50
N CYS A 193 10.65 2.41 -31.23
CA CYS A 193 10.54 3.80 -30.77
C CYS A 193 11.80 4.31 -30.09
N TYR A 194 12.80 3.47 -29.89
CA TYR A 194 14.05 3.84 -29.19
C TYR A 194 13.81 4.52 -27.84
N SER A 195 12.86 3.99 -27.09
CA SER A 195 12.43 4.52 -25.79
C SER A 195 12.04 3.39 -24.85
N ASN A 196 12.16 3.64 -23.55
CA ASN A 196 11.80 2.67 -22.51
C ASN A 196 10.51 3.10 -21.84
N ILE A 197 9.62 2.13 -21.59
CA ILE A 197 8.41 2.36 -20.80
C ILE A 197 8.78 2.25 -19.32
N VAL A 198 8.60 3.34 -18.60
CA VAL A 198 8.87 3.41 -17.16
C VAL A 198 7.71 2.84 -16.36
N PHE A 199 6.50 3.21 -16.74
CA PHE A 199 5.29 2.84 -16.02
C PHE A 199 4.09 2.79 -16.96
N LEU A 200 3.20 1.82 -16.75
CA LEU A 200 1.91 1.72 -17.42
C LEU A 200 0.79 1.58 -16.39
N GLN A 201 -0.28 2.32 -16.58
CA GLN A 201 -1.48 2.27 -15.77
C GLN A 201 -2.71 1.95 -16.62
N LEU A 202 -3.37 0.86 -16.30
CA LEU A 202 -4.71 0.54 -16.80
C LEU A 202 -5.73 1.24 -15.89
N ARG A 203 -6.28 2.38 -16.34
CA ARG A 203 -7.17 3.24 -15.53
C ARG A 203 -8.57 2.69 -15.45
N SER A 204 -9.19 2.49 -16.59
CA SER A 204 -10.57 2.01 -16.69
C SER A 204 -10.72 1.02 -17.82
N VAL A 205 -11.55 0.03 -17.58
CA VAL A 205 -11.95 -0.97 -18.57
C VAL A 205 -13.48 -0.93 -18.63
N TYR A 206 -14.01 -0.66 -19.82
CA TYR A 206 -15.45 -0.65 -20.06
C TYR A 206 -15.81 -1.84 -20.92
N LEU A 207 -16.71 -2.64 -20.42
CA LEU A 207 -17.28 -3.82 -21.09
C LEU A 207 -18.76 -3.56 -21.41
N PRO A 208 -19.42 -4.36 -22.26
CA PRO A 208 -20.86 -4.23 -22.49
C PRO A 208 -21.66 -4.40 -21.20
N ASN A 209 -22.66 -3.55 -20.95
CA ASN A 209 -23.44 -3.51 -19.71
C ASN A 209 -24.04 -4.87 -19.33
N LEU A 210 -24.58 -5.60 -20.28
CA LEU A 210 -25.14 -6.95 -20.03
C LEU A 210 -24.10 -7.92 -19.46
N PHE A 211 -22.85 -7.80 -19.88
CA PHE A 211 -21.77 -8.64 -19.39
C PHE A 211 -21.33 -8.20 -17.98
N GLU A 212 -21.23 -6.89 -17.74
CA GLU A 212 -20.90 -6.35 -16.41
C GLU A 212 -21.96 -6.77 -15.37
N GLU A 213 -23.26 -6.66 -15.70
CA GLU A 213 -24.36 -7.09 -14.84
C GLU A 213 -24.29 -8.60 -14.53
N SER A 214 -24.03 -9.44 -15.54
CA SER A 214 -23.91 -10.88 -15.36
C SER A 214 -22.76 -11.28 -14.45
N ILE A 215 -21.60 -10.60 -14.58
CA ILE A 215 -20.45 -10.85 -13.70
C ILE A 215 -20.74 -10.37 -12.29
N GLN A 216 -21.33 -9.17 -12.13
CA GLN A 216 -21.69 -8.65 -10.82
C GLN A 216 -22.66 -9.61 -10.10
N GLU A 217 -23.70 -10.08 -10.79
CA GLU A 217 -24.63 -11.07 -10.21
C GLU A 217 -23.91 -12.37 -9.82
N SER A 218 -23.02 -12.88 -10.67
CA SER A 218 -22.22 -14.07 -10.39
C SER A 218 -21.31 -13.89 -9.16
N GLU A 219 -20.65 -12.74 -9.06
CA GLU A 219 -19.78 -12.44 -7.91
C GLU A 219 -20.58 -12.23 -6.61
N VAL A 220 -21.75 -11.58 -6.67
CA VAL A 220 -22.65 -11.48 -5.52
C VAL A 220 -23.06 -12.88 -5.05
N LYS A 221 -23.49 -13.76 -5.95
CA LYS A 221 -23.84 -15.16 -5.59
C LYS A 221 -22.66 -15.90 -4.97
N LYS A 222 -21.44 -15.74 -5.50
CA LYS A 222 -20.24 -16.34 -4.90
C LYS A 222 -19.97 -15.80 -3.50
N GLN A 223 -20.11 -14.50 -3.31
CA GLN A 223 -19.94 -13.87 -1.99
C GLN A 223 -20.98 -14.38 -0.99
N ASP A 224 -22.22 -14.55 -1.41
CA ASP A 224 -23.29 -15.10 -0.57
C ASP A 224 -23.01 -16.55 -0.16
N ILE A 225 -22.50 -17.37 -1.09
CA ILE A 225 -22.07 -18.74 -0.78
C ILE A 225 -20.90 -18.72 0.23
N LEU A 226 -19.91 -17.84 0.04
CA LEU A 226 -18.79 -17.73 0.97
C LEU A 226 -19.24 -17.24 2.35
N ARG A 227 -20.18 -16.30 2.40
CA ARG A 227 -20.79 -15.80 3.65
C ARG A 227 -21.54 -16.90 4.36
N ALA A 228 -22.41 -17.64 3.65
CA ALA A 228 -23.14 -18.77 4.22
C ALA A 228 -22.20 -19.86 4.77
N LYS A 229 -21.12 -20.17 4.03
CA LYS A 229 -20.09 -21.11 4.48
C LYS A 229 -19.31 -20.61 5.71
N ALA A 230 -19.00 -19.33 5.76
CA ALA A 230 -18.36 -18.73 6.92
C ALA A 230 -19.28 -18.77 8.15
N GLU A 231 -20.56 -18.50 7.97
CA GLU A 231 -21.56 -18.58 9.04
C GLU A 231 -21.76 -20.02 9.53
N GLN A 232 -21.82 -20.98 8.63
CA GLN A 232 -21.83 -22.41 8.98
C GLN A 232 -20.62 -22.80 9.82
N ASN A 233 -19.42 -22.38 9.42
CA ASN A 233 -18.19 -22.63 10.17
C ASN A 233 -18.22 -21.96 11.56
N LYS A 234 -18.74 -20.74 11.64
CA LYS A 234 -18.90 -20.03 12.92
C LYS A 234 -19.83 -20.80 13.86
N ILE A 235 -21.00 -21.23 13.37
CA ILE A 235 -21.95 -22.02 14.15
C ILE A 235 -21.31 -23.34 14.61
N MET A 236 -20.57 -24.02 13.73
CA MET A 236 -19.88 -25.25 14.07
C MET A 236 -18.88 -25.05 15.22
N ILE A 237 -18.07 -23.99 15.15
CA ILE A 237 -17.09 -23.63 16.21
C ILE A 237 -17.83 -23.27 17.50
N GLU A 238 -18.94 -22.55 17.42
CA GLU A 238 -19.73 -22.16 18.59
C GLU A 238 -20.33 -23.40 19.28
N VAL A 239 -20.89 -24.34 18.52
CA VAL A 239 -21.41 -25.60 19.04
C VAL A 239 -20.31 -26.45 19.67
N ASP A 240 -19.17 -26.59 19.00
CA ASP A 240 -17.99 -27.30 19.53
C ASP A 240 -17.50 -26.68 20.84
N THR A 241 -17.49 -25.35 20.89
CA THR A 241 -17.10 -24.62 22.12
C THR A 241 -18.07 -24.87 23.25
N LYS A 242 -19.39 -24.89 22.97
CA LYS A 242 -20.42 -25.20 23.97
C LYS A 242 -20.32 -26.64 24.48
N ILE A 243 -20.05 -27.60 23.59
CA ILE A 243 -19.85 -29.01 23.97
C ILE A 243 -18.63 -29.12 24.90
N LYS A 244 -17.50 -28.55 24.51
CA LYS A 244 -16.28 -28.55 25.36
C LYS A 244 -16.51 -27.87 26.69
N ALA A 245 -17.19 -26.72 26.68
CA ALA A 245 -17.53 -26.02 27.93
C ALA A 245 -18.39 -26.89 28.86
N ALA A 246 -19.39 -27.63 28.34
CA ALA A 246 -20.21 -28.55 29.11
C ALA A 246 -19.41 -29.75 29.61
N GLU A 247 -18.47 -30.27 28.83
CA GLU A 247 -17.56 -31.35 29.28
C GLU A 247 -16.67 -30.88 30.43
N TYR A 248 -16.07 -29.69 30.35
CA TYR A 248 -15.28 -29.12 31.43
C TYR A 248 -16.10 -28.83 32.66
N GLN A 249 -17.33 -28.32 32.53
CA GLN A 249 -18.23 -28.12 33.67
C GLN A 249 -18.56 -29.43 34.38
N LYS A 250 -18.86 -30.49 33.61
CA LYS A 250 -19.07 -31.85 34.15
C LYS A 250 -17.86 -32.30 34.98
N ASP A 251 -16.66 -32.17 34.42
CA ASP A 251 -15.42 -32.58 35.09
C ASP A 251 -15.15 -31.74 36.35
N VAL A 252 -15.43 -30.45 36.33
CA VAL A 252 -15.35 -29.56 37.51
C VAL A 252 -16.33 -30.02 38.58
N ILE A 253 -17.59 -30.33 38.24
CA ILE A 253 -18.60 -30.78 39.22
C ILE A 253 -18.20 -32.12 39.84
N ILE A 254 -17.68 -33.07 39.04
CA ILE A 254 -17.19 -34.34 39.55
C ILE A 254 -16.04 -34.16 40.51
N ASN A 255 -15.03 -33.37 40.09
CA ASN A 255 -13.86 -33.11 40.93
C ASN A 255 -14.22 -32.36 42.24
N MET A 256 -15.19 -31.44 42.22
CA MET A 256 -15.69 -30.78 43.40
C MET A 256 -16.42 -31.78 44.34
N ALA A 257 -17.30 -32.61 43.76
CA ALA A 257 -18.01 -33.63 44.58
C ALA A 257 -17.05 -34.65 45.19
N GLU A 258 -16.05 -35.10 44.45
CA GLU A 258 -15.01 -36.00 44.97
C GLU A 258 -14.20 -35.33 46.10
N GLY A 259 -13.82 -34.04 45.89
CA GLY A 259 -13.11 -33.24 46.88
C GLY A 259 -13.92 -33.03 48.17
N GLU A 260 -15.22 -32.74 48.08
CA GLU A 260 -16.13 -32.64 49.20
C GLU A 260 -16.30 -33.97 49.92
N ALA A 261 -16.49 -35.06 49.20
CA ALA A 261 -16.57 -36.39 49.80
C ALA A 261 -15.29 -36.77 50.55
N GLU A 262 -14.13 -36.50 49.98
CA GLU A 262 -12.84 -36.76 50.64
C GLU A 262 -12.62 -35.86 51.87
N ALA A 263 -13.02 -34.60 51.80
CA ALA A 263 -12.97 -33.70 52.94
C ALA A 263 -13.86 -34.18 54.10
N ILE A 264 -15.10 -34.53 53.81
CA ILE A 264 -16.03 -35.11 54.84
C ILE A 264 -15.48 -36.43 55.39
N TYR A 265 -14.93 -37.29 54.56
CA TYR A 265 -14.30 -38.53 55.03
C TYR A 265 -13.13 -38.28 55.98
N LYS A 266 -12.23 -37.35 55.61
CA LYS A 266 -11.07 -36.97 56.44
C LYS A 266 -11.51 -36.33 57.77
N GLN A 267 -12.52 -35.46 57.71
CA GLN A 267 -13.07 -34.81 58.89
C GLN A 267 -13.69 -35.87 59.86
N ASN A 268 -14.57 -36.75 59.34
CA ASN A 268 -15.16 -37.79 60.11
C ASN A 268 -14.12 -38.75 60.78
N LYS A 269 -13.05 -39.05 59.97
CA LYS A 269 -11.96 -39.89 60.53
C LYS A 269 -11.21 -39.18 61.66
N ALA A 270 -10.94 -37.90 61.52
CA ALA A 270 -10.28 -37.09 62.55
C ALA A 270 -11.16 -36.96 63.83
N ASP A 271 -12.46 -36.77 63.63
CA ASP A 271 -13.42 -36.67 64.72
C ASP A 271 -13.53 -38.01 65.48
N VAL A 272 -13.55 -39.13 64.74
CA VAL A 272 -13.54 -40.49 65.36
C VAL A 272 -12.25 -40.73 66.13
N GLU A 273 -11.07 -40.39 65.60
CA GLU A 273 -9.78 -40.51 66.24
C GLU A 273 -9.71 -39.63 67.51
N SER A 274 -10.21 -38.40 67.42
CA SER A 274 -10.29 -37.47 68.58
C SER A 274 -11.18 -38.01 69.63
N LEU A 275 -12.37 -38.54 69.24
CA LEU A 275 -13.31 -39.14 70.17
C LEU A 275 -12.70 -40.39 70.89
N MET A 276 -12.04 -41.27 70.15
CA MET A 276 -11.33 -42.41 70.69
C MET A 276 -10.29 -42.02 71.76
N LYS A 277 -9.42 -41.04 71.40
CA LYS A 277 -8.41 -40.50 72.30
C LYS A 277 -9.02 -39.88 73.57
N MET A 278 -10.11 -39.14 73.38
CA MET A 278 -10.85 -38.57 74.53
C MET A 278 -11.41 -39.68 75.41
N GLN A 279 -12.02 -40.72 74.85
CA GLN A 279 -12.55 -41.84 75.61
C GLN A 279 -11.43 -42.64 76.36
N GLU A 280 -10.32 -42.94 75.67
CA GLU A 280 -9.16 -43.56 76.26
C GLU A 280 -8.63 -42.76 77.42
N THR A 281 -8.53 -41.45 77.30
CA THR A 281 -8.08 -40.56 78.35
C THR A 281 -9.05 -40.58 79.55
N GLN A 282 -10.35 -40.53 79.27
CA GLN A 282 -11.38 -40.64 80.33
C GLN A 282 -11.32 -41.98 81.01
N VAL A 283 -11.15 -43.09 80.33
CA VAL A 283 -11.00 -44.42 80.94
C VAL A 283 -9.76 -44.47 81.80
N ASN A 284 -8.64 -43.96 81.36
CA ASN A 284 -7.39 -43.89 82.12
C ASN A 284 -7.54 -43.02 83.39
N VAL A 285 -8.24 -41.88 83.29
CA VAL A 285 -8.53 -41.02 84.45
C VAL A 285 -9.45 -41.75 85.42
N TYR A 286 -10.51 -42.38 84.95
CA TYR A 286 -11.41 -43.15 85.91
C TYR A 286 -10.73 -44.36 86.50
N LYS A 287 -9.83 -45.04 85.77
CA LYS A 287 -9.00 -46.12 86.32
C LYS A 287 -8.08 -45.63 87.47
N LYS A 288 -7.37 -44.53 87.21
CA LYS A 288 -6.54 -43.90 88.26
C LYS A 288 -7.36 -43.45 89.45
N LEU A 289 -8.54 -42.87 89.24
CA LEU A 289 -9.44 -42.44 90.32
C LEU A 289 -9.96 -43.61 91.12
N LYS A 290 -10.27 -44.74 90.47
CA LYS A 290 -10.65 -45.98 91.14
C LYS A 290 -9.53 -46.53 92.06
N ASP A 291 -8.29 -46.53 91.53
CA ASP A 291 -7.11 -47.07 92.26
C ASP A 291 -6.70 -46.17 93.44
N THR A 292 -6.74 -44.83 93.26
CA THR A 292 -6.34 -43.88 94.33
C THR A 292 -7.37 -43.74 95.43
N LEU A 293 -8.67 -43.87 95.18
CA LEU A 293 -9.76 -43.69 96.10
C LEU A 293 -10.32 -45.02 96.64
N GLY A 294 -9.79 -46.17 96.18
CA GLY A 294 -10.28 -47.51 96.58
C GLY A 294 -11.75 -47.71 96.33
N LEU A 295 -12.28 -47.20 95.24
CA LEU A 295 -13.73 -47.24 94.88
C LEU A 295 -14.13 -48.59 94.33
N ASN A 296 -15.26 -49.14 94.89
CA ASN A 296 -15.89 -50.32 94.32
C ASN A 296 -16.60 -49.92 92.97
N ASN A 297 -16.78 -50.84 92.01
CA ASN A 297 -17.36 -50.60 90.70
C ASN A 297 -18.72 -49.89 90.76
N GLN A 298 -19.60 -50.17 91.73
CA GLN A 298 -20.88 -49.48 91.92
C GLN A 298 -20.72 -48.00 92.32
N LYS A 299 -19.74 -47.67 93.19
CA LYS A 299 -19.43 -46.28 93.57
C LYS A 299 -18.86 -45.47 92.38
N LEU A 300 -18.03 -46.11 91.55
CA LEU A 300 -17.51 -45.48 90.33
C LEU A 300 -18.62 -45.18 89.31
N LEU A 301 -19.56 -46.13 89.17
CA LEU A 301 -20.70 -45.96 88.26
C LEU A 301 -21.65 -44.82 88.75
N ASN A 302 -21.87 -44.71 90.04
CA ASN A 302 -22.62 -43.58 90.58
C ASN A 302 -21.91 -42.23 90.42
N LEU A 303 -20.58 -42.21 90.51
CA LEU A 303 -19.79 -41.00 90.21
C LEU A 303 -19.89 -40.60 88.75
N MET A 304 -19.83 -41.56 87.85
CA MET A 304 -20.01 -41.29 86.38
C MET A 304 -21.41 -40.79 86.10
N LYS A 305 -22.47 -41.38 86.65
CA LYS A 305 -23.85 -40.90 86.56
C LYS A 305 -23.99 -39.47 87.10
N SER A 306 -23.44 -39.16 88.25
CA SER A 306 -23.49 -37.85 88.90
C SER A 306 -22.77 -36.79 87.99
N LYS A 307 -21.65 -37.14 87.36
CA LYS A 307 -20.94 -36.26 86.43
C LYS A 307 -21.71 -35.98 85.13
N LEU A 308 -22.39 -36.97 84.59
CA LEU A 308 -23.29 -36.82 83.46
C LEU A 308 -24.44 -35.87 83.74
N ILE A 309 -25.07 -36.01 84.91
CA ILE A 309 -26.15 -35.14 85.35
C ILE A 309 -25.66 -33.71 85.67
N LYS A 310 -24.46 -33.54 86.18
CA LYS A 310 -23.88 -32.25 86.53
C LYS A 310 -23.38 -31.49 85.21
N GLY A 311 -22.98 -32.20 84.19
CA GLY A 311 -22.57 -31.66 82.92
C GLY A 311 -23.70 -31.26 81.98
N TYR A 312 -24.92 -31.53 82.34
CA TYR A 312 -26.13 -31.19 81.58
C TYR A 312 -26.57 -29.74 81.89
N ASN A 313 -26.27 -28.81 81.06
CA ASN A 313 -26.81 -27.46 81.10
C ASN A 313 -28.11 -27.46 80.31
N GLY A 314 -29.22 -27.38 80.96
CA GLY A 314 -30.59 -27.57 80.52
C GLY A 314 -31.12 -26.61 79.43
N GLU A 315 -30.39 -26.39 78.40
CA GLU A 315 -30.91 -25.72 77.21
C GLU A 315 -31.25 -26.76 76.12
N ASP A 316 -32.54 -26.91 75.93
CA ASP A 316 -33.27 -27.44 74.76
C ASP A 316 -33.53 -28.94 74.61
N ASN A 317 -32.99 -29.87 75.33
CA ASN A 317 -33.46 -31.26 75.21
C ASN A 317 -33.50 -31.94 76.57
N GLY A 318 -34.68 -32.37 76.97
CA GLY A 318 -34.88 -33.08 78.26
C GLY A 318 -33.97 -34.27 78.40
N LEU A 319 -33.30 -34.41 79.61
CA LEU A 319 -32.44 -35.56 79.95
C LEU A 319 -33.30 -36.84 80.00
N ILE A 320 -33.28 -37.60 78.87
CA ILE A 320 -33.92 -38.91 78.85
C ILE A 320 -33.00 -39.90 79.52
N LEU A 321 -33.24 -40.23 80.82
CA LEU A 321 -32.49 -41.22 81.64
C LEU A 321 -32.81 -42.67 81.31
N ASN A 322 -33.66 -42.93 80.32
CA ASN A 322 -33.97 -44.28 79.88
C ASN A 322 -33.22 -44.59 78.59
N MET A 323 -32.20 -45.35 78.65
CA MET A 323 -31.40 -45.74 77.47
C MET A 323 -32.15 -46.82 76.67
N ASN A 324 -33.17 -46.39 75.97
CA ASN A 324 -33.59 -47.02 74.77
C ASN A 324 -33.38 -45.96 73.64
N LEU A 325 -32.33 -46.11 72.85
CA LEU A 325 -32.14 -45.31 71.63
C LEU A 325 -33.36 -45.58 70.72
N PRO A 326 -34.13 -44.60 70.35
CA PRO A 326 -35.09 -44.79 69.30
C PRO A 326 -34.38 -44.96 67.97
N ASP A 327 -34.73 -45.99 67.20
CA ASP A 327 -34.20 -46.38 65.90
C ASP A 327 -34.48 -45.38 64.74
N ASN A 328 -34.78 -44.13 65.01
CA ASN A 328 -35.06 -43.15 63.97
C ASN A 328 -34.44 -41.80 64.26
N MET A 329 -33.14 -41.60 63.95
CA MET A 329 -32.66 -40.28 63.68
C MET A 329 -33.18 -39.92 62.24
N ASN A 330 -34.33 -39.21 62.17
CA ASN A 330 -34.77 -38.50 61.04
C ASN A 330 -33.78 -37.31 60.78
N LEU A 331 -32.84 -37.52 59.89
CA LEU A 331 -32.06 -36.43 59.34
C LEU A 331 -33.03 -35.59 58.45
N ASN A 332 -33.71 -34.62 59.05
CA ASN A 332 -34.37 -33.56 58.34
C ASN A 332 -33.28 -32.68 57.73
N SER A 333 -32.87 -33.09 56.54
CA SER A 333 -32.21 -32.21 55.58
C SER A 333 -33.15 -31.03 55.31
N LYS A 334 -32.77 -29.84 55.75
CA LYS A 334 -33.32 -28.60 55.21
C LYS A 334 -33.02 -28.52 53.71
N ASN A 335 -34.04 -28.84 52.94
CA ASN A 335 -34.09 -28.39 51.55
C ASN A 335 -34.30 -26.88 51.54
N ASP A 336 -33.23 -26.16 51.49
CA ASP A 336 -33.28 -24.75 51.03
C ASP A 336 -33.22 -24.78 49.50
N LYS A 337 -34.29 -24.29 48.98
CA LYS A 337 -34.61 -23.94 47.60
C LYS A 337 -33.41 -23.51 46.76
N ILE A 338 -33.13 -24.26 45.72
CA ILE A 338 -32.55 -23.71 44.49
C ILE A 338 -33.71 -23.60 43.50
N THR A 339 -34.37 -22.47 43.50
CA THR A 339 -35.09 -21.94 42.36
C THR A 339 -34.33 -20.74 41.91
N ASP A 340 -34.11 -20.69 40.58
CA ASP A 340 -33.67 -19.56 39.77
C ASP A 340 -32.16 -19.24 39.68
N LEU A 341 -31.51 -19.82 38.67
CA LEU A 341 -30.81 -19.06 37.62
C LEU A 341 -30.53 -19.98 36.42
#